data_654a6626ddc350e364cc221d79415e43
#
_entry.id   654a6626ddc350e364cc221d79415e43
#
_cell.length_a   1.000
_cell.length_b   1.000
_cell.length_c   1.000
_cell.angle_alpha   90.00
_cell.angle_beta   90.00
_cell.angle_gamma   90.00
#
_symmetry.space_group_name_H-M   'P 1'
#
loop_
_entity.id
_entity.type
_entity.pdbx_description
1 polymer ?
#
loop_
_entity_poly.entity_id
_entity_poly.type
_entity_poly.pdbx_seq_one_letter_code
_entity_poly.pdbx_strand_id
1 'polypeptide(L)'
;MGERRNDILQGTLALLVLQTLASWRQMHGYAITAQIQRISDQLLRVEEGSLYPALHRMEQDGWVRAEWGKTEKNREARFYSITAKGRRQLADEQQSWRRLTEGVARVLAEAQ
;
A
#
# COMPACT_ATOMS: atom_id res chain seq x y z
N MET A 1 -12.29 -15.35 -10.46
CA MET A 1 -13.00 -14.40 -9.61
C MET A 1 -12.10 -13.75 -8.60
N GLY A 2 -11.39 -14.54 -7.77
CA GLY A 2 -10.43 -13.98 -6.84
C GLY A 2 -9.29 -13.27 -7.53
N GLU A 3 -8.92 -13.73 -8.72
CA GLU A 3 -7.83 -13.14 -9.49
C GLU A 3 -8.09 -11.69 -9.89
N ARG A 4 -9.32 -11.37 -10.32
CA ARG A 4 -9.65 -10.01 -10.71
C ARG A 4 -9.55 -9.04 -9.55
N ARG A 5 -10.02 -9.47 -8.38
CA ARG A 5 -9.95 -8.67 -7.17
C ARG A 5 -8.50 -8.44 -6.77
N ASN A 6 -7.69 -9.50 -6.87
CA ASN A 6 -6.27 -9.41 -6.55
C ASN A 6 -5.53 -8.49 -7.51
N ASP A 7 -5.89 -8.53 -8.80
CA ASP A 7 -5.25 -7.66 -9.80
C ASP A 7 -5.54 -6.19 -9.53
N ILE A 8 -6.77 -5.85 -9.20
CA ILE A 8 -7.14 -4.47 -8.87
C ILE A 8 -6.38 -4.02 -7.63
N LEU A 9 -6.36 -4.86 -6.61
CA LEU A 9 -5.68 -4.53 -5.37
C LEU A 9 -4.17 -4.41 -5.59
N GLN A 10 -3.58 -5.28 -6.41
CA GLN A 10 -2.16 -5.19 -6.72
C GLN A 10 -1.82 -3.91 -7.47
N GLY A 11 -2.71 -3.46 -8.36
CA GLY A 11 -2.51 -2.22 -9.09
C GLY A 11 -2.51 -0.99 -8.19
N THR A 12 -3.08 -1.10 -6.99
CA THR A 12 -3.14 0.00 -6.03
C THR A 12 -2.31 -0.25 -4.79
N LEU A 13 -1.66 -1.41 -4.70
CA LEU A 13 -0.99 -1.82 -3.47
C LEU A 13 0.15 -0.88 -3.10
N ALA A 14 0.96 -0.46 -4.07
CA ALA A 14 2.04 0.49 -3.80
C ALA A 14 1.49 1.80 -3.24
N LEU A 15 0.40 2.30 -3.82
CA LEU A 15 -0.25 3.50 -3.32
C LEU A 15 -0.68 3.34 -1.86
N LEU A 16 -1.34 2.23 -1.55
CA LEU A 16 -1.86 1.99 -0.20
C LEU A 16 -0.73 1.86 0.82
N VAL A 17 0.31 1.11 0.49
CA VAL A 17 1.43 0.90 1.40
C VAL A 17 2.22 2.18 1.60
N LEU A 18 2.56 2.87 0.52
CA LEU A 18 3.32 4.11 0.62
C LEU A 18 2.55 5.18 1.39
N GLN A 19 1.24 5.29 1.15
CA GLN A 19 0.41 6.25 1.87
C GLN A 19 0.37 5.92 3.36
N THR A 20 0.24 4.66 3.70
CA THR A 20 0.23 4.23 5.09
C THR A 20 1.55 4.56 5.78
N LEU A 21 2.67 4.26 5.11
CA LEU A 21 3.99 4.55 5.67
C LEU A 21 4.29 6.04 5.73
N ALA A 22 3.72 6.83 4.83
CA ALA A 22 3.90 8.29 4.87
C ALA A 22 3.19 8.91 6.07
N SER A 23 2.08 8.29 6.50
CA SER A 23 1.29 8.77 7.63
C SER A 23 1.87 8.32 8.98
N TRP A 24 2.66 7.25 8.99
CA TRP A 24 3.25 6.67 10.19
C TRP A 24 4.75 6.54 9.98
N ARG A 25 5.50 6.60 11.08
CA ARG A 25 6.96 6.61 10.96
C ARG A 25 7.52 5.29 10.47
N GLN A 26 7.07 4.20 11.09
CA GLN A 26 7.67 2.91 10.87
C GLN A 26 6.68 1.84 11.27
N MET A 27 6.50 0.83 10.41
CA MET A 27 5.53 -0.22 10.67
C MET A 27 6.04 -1.55 10.15
N HIS A 28 5.75 -2.63 10.88
CA HIS A 28 5.96 -3.97 10.36
C HIS A 28 4.78 -4.38 9.49
N GLY A 29 4.95 -5.46 8.72
CA GLY A 29 3.98 -5.84 7.68
C GLY A 29 2.57 -6.04 8.20
N TYR A 30 2.43 -6.76 9.33
CA TYR A 30 1.11 -6.99 9.90
C TYR A 30 0.40 -5.68 10.26
N ALA A 31 1.15 -4.72 10.82
CA ALA A 31 0.58 -3.43 11.18
C ALA A 31 0.13 -2.65 9.93
N ILE A 32 0.87 -2.79 8.83
CA ILE A 32 0.48 -2.13 7.57
C ILE A 32 -0.87 -2.66 7.09
N THR A 33 -1.03 -3.98 7.03
CA THR A 33 -2.29 -4.58 6.58
C THR A 33 -3.44 -4.22 7.49
N ALA A 34 -3.22 -4.28 8.81
CA ALA A 34 -4.25 -3.96 9.78
C ALA A 34 -4.69 -2.49 9.66
N GLN A 35 -3.74 -1.59 9.41
CA GLN A 35 -4.05 -0.17 9.29
C GLN A 35 -4.84 0.13 8.01
N ILE A 36 -4.46 -0.48 6.90
CA ILE A 36 -5.20 -0.32 5.64
C ILE A 36 -6.64 -0.80 5.82
N GLN A 37 -6.82 -1.96 6.43
CA GLN A 37 -8.14 -2.52 6.66
C GLN A 37 -8.97 -1.62 7.57
N ARG A 38 -8.38 -1.13 8.65
CA ARG A 38 -9.07 -0.25 9.60
C ARG A 38 -9.47 1.08 8.96
N ILE A 39 -8.54 1.74 8.28
CA ILE A 39 -8.80 3.06 7.69
C ILE A 39 -9.85 2.96 6.59
N SER A 40 -9.86 1.86 5.83
CA SER A 40 -10.83 1.68 4.76
C SER A 40 -12.18 1.16 5.26
N ASP A 41 -12.36 1.10 6.56
CA ASP A 41 -13.60 0.58 7.18
C ASP A 41 -13.92 -0.82 6.68
N GLN A 42 -12.90 -1.68 6.67
CA GLN A 42 -12.99 -3.08 6.27
C GLN A 42 -13.22 -3.31 4.77
N LEU A 43 -13.25 -2.25 3.97
CA LEU A 43 -13.45 -2.40 2.52
C LEU A 43 -12.26 -3.00 1.81
N LEU A 44 -11.06 -2.73 2.30
CA LEU A 44 -9.84 -3.23 1.68
C LEU A 44 -9.14 -4.19 2.61
N ARG A 45 -8.80 -5.36 2.07
CA ARG A 45 -8.01 -6.37 2.77
C ARG A 45 -6.78 -6.67 1.95
N VAL A 46 -5.62 -6.48 2.55
CA VAL A 46 -4.36 -6.83 1.91
C VAL A 46 -3.85 -8.11 2.57
N GLU A 47 -3.70 -9.13 1.77
CA GLU A 47 -3.21 -10.42 2.26
C GLU A 47 -1.69 -10.40 2.37
N GLU A 48 -1.17 -11.10 3.36
CA GLU A 48 0.28 -11.15 3.58
C GLU A 48 1.01 -11.72 2.37
N GLY A 49 0.39 -12.69 1.69
CA GLY A 49 0.97 -13.27 0.49
C GLY A 49 1.17 -12.28 -0.64
N SER A 50 0.39 -11.19 -0.67
CA SER A 50 0.56 -10.12 -1.64
C SER A 50 1.47 -9.01 -1.10
N LEU A 51 1.37 -8.75 0.19
CA LEU A 51 2.09 -7.64 0.81
C LEU A 51 3.61 -7.85 0.80
N TYR A 52 4.07 -9.00 1.28
CA TYR A 52 5.52 -9.19 1.45
C TYR A 52 6.29 -9.14 0.14
N PRO A 53 5.83 -9.79 -0.95
CA PRO A 53 6.51 -9.60 -2.24
C PRO A 53 6.50 -8.15 -2.71
N ALA A 54 5.42 -7.41 -2.47
CA ALA A 54 5.35 -6.00 -2.83
C ALA A 54 6.34 -5.16 -2.03
N LEU A 55 6.43 -5.39 -0.73
CA LEU A 55 7.40 -4.69 0.13
C LEU A 55 8.83 -4.97 -0.32
N HIS A 56 9.10 -6.22 -0.71
CA HIS A 56 10.42 -6.60 -1.21
C HIS A 56 10.78 -5.82 -2.47
N ARG A 57 9.84 -5.74 -3.42
CA ARG A 57 10.05 -4.96 -4.64
C ARG A 57 10.24 -3.48 -4.34
N MET A 58 9.45 -2.93 -3.42
CA MET A 58 9.56 -1.53 -3.03
C MET A 58 10.89 -1.23 -2.38
N GLU A 59 11.41 -2.18 -1.60
CA GLU A 59 12.73 -2.06 -1.01
C GLU A 59 13.81 -2.05 -2.09
N GLN A 60 13.70 -2.96 -3.06
CA GLN A 60 14.64 -3.02 -4.18
C GLN A 60 14.61 -1.74 -5.01
N ASP A 61 13.43 -1.15 -5.19
CA ASP A 61 13.28 0.08 -5.93
C ASP A 61 13.70 1.32 -5.13
N GLY A 62 14.01 1.14 -3.86
CA GLY A 62 14.45 2.23 -3.00
C GLY A 62 13.32 3.09 -2.46
N TRP A 63 12.08 2.63 -2.55
CA TRP A 63 10.92 3.39 -2.07
C TRP A 63 10.72 3.23 -0.57
N VAL A 64 11.14 2.11 -0.01
CA VAL A 64 11.06 1.87 1.42
C VAL A 64 12.38 1.33 1.94
N ARG A 65 12.61 1.54 3.22
CA ARG A 65 13.76 1.02 3.94
C ARG A 65 13.24 0.03 4.98
N ALA A 66 13.97 -1.06 5.19
CA ALA A 66 13.59 -2.09 6.15
C ALA A 66 14.67 -2.22 7.22
N GLU A 67 14.24 -2.37 8.45
CA GLU A 67 15.13 -2.59 9.60
C GLU A 67 14.51 -3.67 10.49
N TRP A 68 15.37 -4.50 11.09
CA TRP A 68 14.92 -5.45 12.09
C TRP A 68 14.61 -4.74 13.38
N GLY A 69 13.53 -5.15 14.03
CA GLY A 69 13.14 -4.62 15.33
C GLY A 69 12.22 -5.61 16.04
N LYS A 70 11.65 -5.17 17.13
CA LYS A 70 10.75 -6.00 17.91
C LYS A 70 9.37 -5.37 18.01
N THR A 71 8.34 -6.21 17.86
CA THR A 71 6.96 -5.80 18.02
C THR A 71 6.62 -5.65 19.49
N GLU A 72 5.42 -5.14 19.77
CA GLU A 72 4.92 -5.02 21.13
C GLU A 72 4.86 -6.35 21.85
N LYS A 73 4.71 -7.45 21.10
CA LYS A 73 4.71 -8.80 21.65
C LYS A 73 6.09 -9.41 21.72
N ASN A 74 7.12 -8.57 21.61
CA ASN A 74 8.52 -8.98 21.71
C ASN A 74 8.95 -10.00 20.65
N ARG A 75 8.34 -9.93 19.46
CA ARG A 75 8.70 -10.78 18.32
C ARG A 75 9.56 -9.97 17.36
N GLU A 76 10.55 -10.64 16.78
CA GLU A 76 11.35 -9.99 15.75
C GLU A 76 10.53 -9.81 14.48
N ALA A 77 10.67 -8.63 13.88
CA ALA A 77 9.99 -8.31 12.63
C ALA A 77 10.79 -7.26 11.88
N ARG A 78 10.58 -7.21 10.57
CA ARG A 78 11.13 -6.13 9.77
C ARG A 78 10.16 -4.96 9.81
N PHE A 79 10.71 -3.78 10.10
CA PHE A 79 9.95 -2.55 10.14
C PHE A 79 10.29 -1.73 8.90
N TYR A 80 9.29 -1.19 8.27
CA TYR A 80 9.42 -0.47 7.01
C TYR A 80 9.13 1.01 7.23
N SER A 81 9.91 1.85 6.55
CA SER A 81 9.67 3.29 6.53
C SER A 81 9.81 3.78 5.10
N ILE A 82 9.11 4.86 4.78
CA ILE A 82 9.16 5.42 3.44
C ILE A 82 10.43 6.28 3.29
N THR A 83 11.04 6.21 2.11
CA THR A 83 12.21 7.02 1.78
C THR A 83 11.79 8.29 1.04
N ALA A 84 12.75 9.20 0.81
CA ALA A 84 12.48 10.38 -0.03
C ALA A 84 12.05 9.96 -1.43
N LYS A 85 12.69 8.95 -1.99
CA LYS A 85 12.31 8.40 -3.30
C LYS A 85 10.89 7.83 -3.26
N GLY A 86 10.56 7.15 -2.16
CA GLY A 86 9.21 6.61 -1.97
C GLY A 86 8.15 7.70 -1.88
N ARG A 87 8.48 8.83 -1.28
CA ARG A 87 7.53 9.96 -1.22
C ARG A 87 7.26 10.54 -2.60
N ARG A 88 8.28 10.61 -3.44
CA ARG A 88 8.09 11.04 -4.83
C ARG A 88 7.24 10.05 -5.60
N GLN A 89 7.49 8.76 -5.40
CA GLN A 89 6.67 7.72 -6.02
C GLN A 89 5.23 7.78 -5.54
N LEU A 90 5.02 8.05 -4.26
CA LEU A 90 3.67 8.21 -3.72
C LEU A 90 2.91 9.32 -4.42
N ALA A 91 3.56 10.46 -4.68
CA ALA A 91 2.93 11.57 -5.39
C ALA A 91 2.49 11.13 -6.80
N ASP A 92 3.33 10.38 -7.50
CA ASP A 92 2.98 9.87 -8.83
C ASP A 92 1.81 8.87 -8.76
N GLU A 93 1.82 8.00 -7.77
CA GLU A 93 0.74 7.03 -7.58
C GLU A 93 -0.59 7.72 -7.25
N GLN A 94 -0.54 8.75 -6.42
CA GLN A 94 -1.74 9.54 -6.08
C GLN A 94 -2.31 10.22 -7.32
N GLN A 95 -1.46 10.77 -8.17
CA GLN A 95 -1.90 11.43 -9.39
C GLN A 95 -2.52 10.44 -10.37
N SER A 96 -1.88 9.29 -10.55
CA SER A 96 -2.40 8.24 -11.43
C SER A 96 -3.77 7.76 -10.95
N TRP A 97 -3.92 7.61 -9.65
CA TRP A 97 -5.18 7.18 -9.06
C TRP A 97 -6.29 8.22 -9.31
N ARG A 98 -5.98 9.50 -9.10
CA ARG A 98 -6.97 10.57 -9.34
C ARG A 98 -7.43 10.59 -10.78
N ARG A 99 -6.50 10.43 -11.73
CA ARG A 99 -6.83 10.39 -13.15
C ARG A 99 -7.72 9.19 -13.47
N LEU A 100 -7.39 8.03 -12.94
CA LEU A 100 -8.18 6.84 -13.18
C LEU A 100 -9.60 7.00 -12.64
N THR A 101 -9.74 7.45 -11.40
CA THR A 101 -11.06 7.59 -10.78
C THR A 101 -11.88 8.67 -11.47
N GLU A 102 -11.26 9.74 -11.90
CA GLU A 102 -11.95 10.78 -12.65
C GLU A 102 -12.44 10.24 -13.99
N GLY A 103 -11.60 9.51 -14.72
CA GLY A 103 -12.00 8.91 -15.98
C GLY A 103 -13.12 7.91 -15.81
N VAL A 104 -13.02 7.05 -14.81
CA VAL A 104 -14.07 6.08 -14.52
C VAL A 104 -15.39 6.79 -14.19
N ALA A 105 -15.32 7.83 -13.36
CA ALA A 105 -16.54 8.56 -12.98
C ALA A 105 -17.23 9.18 -14.21
N ARG A 106 -16.44 9.71 -15.14
CA ARG A 106 -17.00 10.28 -16.37
C ARG A 106 -17.69 9.22 -17.23
N VAL A 107 -17.06 8.05 -17.35
CA VAL A 107 -17.67 6.96 -18.12
C VAL A 107 -18.95 6.49 -17.47
N LEU A 108 -18.95 6.35 -16.15
CA LEU A 108 -20.17 5.92 -15.43
C LEU A 108 -21.29 6.94 -15.56
N ALA A 109 -20.97 8.23 -15.55
CA ALA A 109 -21.96 9.28 -15.70
C ALA A 109 -22.59 9.25 -17.11
N GLU A 110 -21.76 9.02 -18.15
CA GLU A 110 -22.25 8.95 -19.52
C GLU A 110 -23.19 7.76 -19.72
N ALA A 111 -22.92 6.65 -19.03
CA ALA A 111 -23.73 5.44 -19.16
C ALA A 111 -25.15 5.61 -18.60
N GLN A 112 -25.39 6.68 -17.89
CA GLN A 112 -26.71 6.99 -17.34
C GLN A 112 -27.51 7.88 -18.29
#